data_b050beb08a48d478db4f8f16e96611c8
#
_entry.id   b050beb08a48d478db4f8f16e96611c8
#
_cell.length_a   1.000
_cell.length_b   1.000
_cell.length_c   1.000
_cell.angle_alpha   90.00
_cell.angle_beta   90.00
_cell.angle_gamma   90.00
#
_symmetry.space_group_name_H-M   'P 1'
#
loop_
_entity.id
_entity.type
_entity.pdbx_description
1 polymer ?
#
loop_
_entity_poly.entity_id
_entity_poly.type
_entity_poly.pdbx_seq_one_letter_code
_entity_poly.pdbx_strand_id
1 'polypeptide(L)'
;MRPGTQARELLNAIGDRTLPLTHEAFDALPRSAAAEHLRYLLMHHRIMPGRGNETLVRFEQWLATKISNLPEDGTAQNIERFAAWHHLKRIRDRATDPTVNLETATHAAKQEITEAAKLLIWLRDAYGIGAEGLRQTHIDEYLSSGPSTRKHVRNFVRWLNRQGRRPYGQLDAPFRPAHSVPMITQNERIELVRNCLDHNHVITSTRLAGLILLLWAHPINRIVMLSHDDIENAPEGMFLKLGTIPAAIPEPIAEMFWHQHQGSENRNTTNTNTKWLFPGTRAGRHIHPATLSQRLKVLGIDSQRARNATLRDLTQEVDARTLIDLLGYSPAIIAQHAARSATRMSDYITLKQPRT
;
A
#
# COMPACT_ATOMS: atom_id res chain seq x y z
N MET A 1 -12.39 26.15 14.01
CA MET A 1 -12.26 26.24 12.53
C MET A 1 -11.91 27.66 12.13
N ARG A 2 -10.95 27.84 11.23
CA ARG A 2 -10.58 29.17 10.73
C ARG A 2 -11.74 29.75 9.89
N PRO A 3 -12.07 31.06 9.98
CA PRO A 3 -13.08 31.69 9.13
C PRO A 3 -12.68 31.59 7.65
N GLY A 4 -13.65 31.31 6.76
CA GLY A 4 -13.42 31.24 5.29
C GLY A 4 -12.91 29.91 4.76
N THR A 5 -13.00 28.79 5.51
CA THR A 5 -12.64 27.47 5.01
C THR A 5 -13.85 26.79 4.34
N GLN A 6 -13.62 26.09 3.21
CA GLN A 6 -14.63 25.28 2.51
C GLN A 6 -15.41 24.33 3.45
N ALA A 7 -14.76 23.82 4.52
CA ALA A 7 -15.42 23.00 5.51
C ALA A 7 -16.50 23.75 6.29
N ARG A 8 -16.32 25.06 6.56
CA ARG A 8 -17.30 25.89 7.22
C ARG A 8 -18.49 26.19 6.31
N GLU A 9 -18.23 26.45 5.03
CA GLU A 9 -19.28 26.66 4.03
C GLU A 9 -20.16 25.42 3.91
N LEU A 10 -19.57 24.21 3.87
CA LEU A 10 -20.31 22.95 3.86
C LEU A 10 -21.13 22.75 5.14
N LEU A 11 -20.58 23.08 6.32
CA LEU A 11 -21.31 23.00 7.58
C LEU A 11 -22.49 23.97 7.64
N ASN A 12 -22.32 25.20 7.13
CA ASN A 12 -23.41 26.15 7.00
C ASN A 12 -24.48 25.61 6.06
N ALA A 13 -24.10 25.11 4.88
CA ALA A 13 -25.04 24.50 3.91
C ALA A 13 -25.84 23.32 4.50
N ILE A 14 -25.23 22.54 5.39
CA ILE A 14 -25.92 21.49 6.15
C ILE A 14 -26.90 22.13 7.16
N GLY A 15 -26.45 23.14 7.91
CA GLY A 15 -27.26 23.87 8.87
C GLY A 15 -28.49 24.53 8.23
N ASP A 16 -28.31 25.14 7.10
CA ASP A 16 -29.35 25.79 6.29
C ASP A 16 -30.20 24.80 5.47
N ARG A 17 -29.94 23.48 5.61
CA ARG A 17 -30.62 22.39 4.89
C ARG A 17 -30.50 22.48 3.36
N THR A 18 -29.57 23.24 2.83
CA THR A 18 -29.27 23.30 1.39
C THR A 18 -28.41 22.14 0.92
N LEU A 19 -27.64 21.51 1.82
CA LEU A 19 -26.90 20.28 1.59
C LEU A 19 -27.51 19.17 2.48
N PRO A 20 -28.20 18.18 1.90
CA PRO A 20 -28.72 17.03 2.65
C PRO A 20 -27.59 16.19 3.27
N LEU A 21 -27.83 15.62 4.47
CA LEU A 21 -26.90 14.73 5.17
C LEU A 21 -26.96 13.31 4.59
N THR A 22 -26.77 13.19 3.29
CA THR A 22 -26.76 11.89 2.59
C THR A 22 -25.46 11.71 1.82
N HIS A 23 -25.06 10.45 1.57
CA HIS A 23 -23.86 10.16 0.81
C HIS A 23 -23.95 10.65 -0.64
N GLU A 24 -25.13 10.56 -1.24
CA GLU A 24 -25.41 11.00 -2.60
C GLU A 24 -25.18 12.51 -2.75
N ALA A 25 -25.65 13.31 -1.77
CA ALA A 25 -25.44 14.76 -1.77
C ALA A 25 -23.95 15.12 -1.69
N PHE A 26 -23.19 14.40 -0.85
CA PHE A 26 -21.74 14.59 -0.78
C PHE A 26 -20.99 14.11 -2.03
N ASP A 27 -21.49 13.05 -2.69
CA ASP A 27 -20.90 12.54 -3.95
C ASP A 27 -21.16 13.48 -5.14
N ALA A 28 -22.26 14.24 -5.11
CA ALA A 28 -22.56 15.26 -6.12
C ALA A 28 -21.68 16.52 -6.00
N LEU A 29 -21.02 16.73 -4.86
CA LEU A 29 -20.12 17.87 -4.67
C LEU A 29 -18.83 17.70 -5.49
N PRO A 30 -18.22 18.83 -5.94
CA PRO A 30 -16.88 18.81 -6.48
C PRO A 30 -15.91 18.15 -5.50
N ARG A 31 -15.03 17.26 -6.00
CA ARG A 31 -14.07 16.55 -5.17
C ARG A 31 -13.18 17.52 -4.41
N SER A 32 -13.27 17.51 -3.09
CA SER A 32 -12.43 18.32 -2.23
C SER A 32 -12.02 17.57 -0.97
N ALA A 33 -10.82 17.85 -0.47
CA ALA A 33 -10.34 17.30 0.78
C ALA A 33 -11.22 17.71 1.97
N ALA A 34 -11.81 18.91 1.92
CA ALA A 34 -12.70 19.45 2.96
C ALA A 34 -14.02 18.67 3.04
N ALA A 35 -14.67 18.39 1.88
CA ALA A 35 -15.90 17.61 1.82
C ALA A 35 -15.67 16.18 2.34
N GLU A 36 -14.59 15.54 1.90
CA GLU A 36 -14.23 14.20 2.37
C GLU A 36 -13.94 14.17 3.88
N HIS A 37 -13.17 15.13 4.37
CA HIS A 37 -12.87 15.23 5.80
C HIS A 37 -14.14 15.43 6.63
N LEU A 38 -15.03 16.34 6.20
CA LEU A 38 -16.30 16.57 6.88
C LEU A 38 -17.17 15.33 6.88
N ARG A 39 -17.30 14.63 5.76
CA ARG A 39 -18.04 13.36 5.66
C ARG A 39 -17.51 12.32 6.66
N TYR A 40 -16.18 12.17 6.77
CA TYR A 40 -15.59 11.26 7.76
C TYR A 40 -15.89 11.65 9.20
N LEU A 41 -15.86 12.94 9.52
CA LEU A 41 -16.26 13.44 10.85
C LEU A 41 -17.71 13.09 11.16
N LEU A 42 -18.64 13.36 10.22
CA LEU A 42 -20.06 13.07 10.39
C LEU A 42 -20.34 11.57 10.58
N MET A 43 -19.65 10.71 9.84
CA MET A 43 -19.73 9.25 10.01
C MET A 43 -19.12 8.80 11.35
N HIS A 44 -17.97 9.34 11.73
CA HIS A 44 -17.28 9.01 12.98
C HIS A 44 -18.16 9.34 14.19
N HIS A 45 -18.81 10.50 14.17
CA HIS A 45 -19.74 10.93 15.21
C HIS A 45 -21.16 10.36 15.06
N ARG A 46 -21.37 9.40 14.15
CA ARG A 46 -22.66 8.75 13.88
C ARG A 46 -23.80 9.71 13.51
N ILE A 47 -23.48 10.91 13.04
CA ILE A 47 -24.44 11.89 12.51
C ILE A 47 -24.90 11.46 11.11
N MET A 48 -24.02 10.79 10.36
CA MET A 48 -24.29 10.19 9.07
C MET A 48 -24.05 8.67 9.17
N PRO A 49 -24.89 7.81 8.54
CA PRO A 49 -24.68 6.37 8.57
C PRO A 49 -23.34 5.98 7.94
N GLY A 50 -22.78 4.85 8.36
CA GLY A 50 -21.59 4.29 7.71
C GLY A 50 -21.91 3.83 6.28
N ARG A 51 -20.97 3.99 5.36
CA ARG A 51 -21.14 3.69 3.92
C ARG A 51 -20.66 2.29 3.52
N GLY A 52 -20.66 1.32 4.40
CA GLY A 52 -20.07 0.01 4.11
C GLY A 52 -18.56 0.11 3.88
N ASN A 53 -18.02 -0.64 2.92
CA ASN A 53 -16.58 -0.57 2.62
C ASN A 53 -16.28 0.60 1.69
N GLU A 54 -15.86 1.71 2.28
CA GLU A 54 -15.53 2.97 1.58
C GLU A 54 -14.49 2.79 0.46
N THR A 55 -13.53 1.88 0.66
CA THR A 55 -12.50 1.59 -0.35
C THR A 55 -13.11 0.95 -1.59
N LEU A 56 -14.11 0.07 -1.41
CA LEU A 56 -14.86 -0.53 -2.52
C LEU A 56 -15.66 0.53 -3.27
N VAL A 57 -16.43 1.36 -2.56
CA VAL A 57 -17.25 2.42 -3.18
C VAL A 57 -16.39 3.36 -4.02
N ARG A 58 -15.25 3.79 -3.49
CA ARG A 58 -14.29 4.63 -4.23
C ARG A 58 -13.67 3.94 -5.43
N PHE A 59 -13.46 2.63 -5.32
CA PHE A 59 -12.97 1.85 -6.44
C PHE A 59 -14.02 1.76 -7.56
N GLU A 60 -15.28 1.53 -7.22
CA GLU A 60 -16.39 1.47 -8.18
C GLU A 60 -16.64 2.81 -8.88
N GLN A 61 -16.62 3.92 -8.14
CA GLN A 61 -16.71 5.27 -8.70
C GLN A 61 -15.53 5.59 -9.64
N TRP A 62 -14.31 5.24 -9.22
CA TRP A 62 -13.13 5.39 -10.06
C TRP A 62 -13.25 4.57 -11.35
N LEU A 63 -13.73 3.33 -11.24
CA LEU A 63 -13.91 2.42 -12.38
C LEU A 63 -14.94 2.99 -13.37
N ALA A 64 -16.08 3.44 -12.90
CA ALA A 64 -17.11 4.06 -13.73
C ALA A 64 -16.55 5.27 -14.50
N THR A 65 -15.86 6.18 -13.79
CA THR A 65 -15.21 7.35 -14.41
C THR A 65 -14.10 6.91 -15.40
N LYS A 66 -13.36 5.85 -15.08
CA LYS A 66 -12.30 5.35 -15.97
C LYS A 66 -12.88 4.81 -17.28
N ILE A 67 -13.96 4.03 -17.21
CA ILE A 67 -14.62 3.44 -18.37
C ILE A 67 -15.27 4.52 -19.23
N SER A 68 -15.97 5.50 -18.64
CA SER A 68 -16.63 6.58 -19.39
C SER A 68 -15.66 7.49 -20.17
N ASN A 69 -14.38 7.50 -19.79
CA ASN A 69 -13.33 8.24 -20.49
C ASN A 69 -12.54 7.39 -21.51
N LEU A 70 -12.94 6.14 -21.74
CA LEU A 70 -12.31 5.30 -22.77
C LEU A 70 -13.02 5.42 -24.11
N PRO A 71 -12.29 5.18 -25.22
CA PRO A 71 -12.88 5.18 -26.56
C PRO A 71 -13.97 4.10 -26.71
N GLU A 72 -15.02 4.40 -27.47
CA GLU A 72 -16.18 3.52 -27.72
C GLU A 72 -15.91 2.43 -28.78
N ASP A 73 -14.68 2.27 -29.22
CA ASP A 73 -14.19 1.36 -30.27
C ASP A 73 -14.00 -0.10 -29.81
N GLY A 74 -14.73 -0.52 -28.78
CA GLY A 74 -14.56 -1.84 -28.14
C GLY A 74 -13.51 -1.86 -27.02
N THR A 75 -12.70 -0.80 -26.87
CA THR A 75 -11.74 -0.66 -25.76
C THR A 75 -12.45 -0.60 -24.44
N ALA A 76 -13.45 0.27 -24.30
CA ALA A 76 -14.25 0.42 -23.08
C ALA A 76 -14.88 -0.92 -22.67
N GLN A 77 -15.50 -1.65 -23.60
CA GLN A 77 -16.17 -2.92 -23.34
C GLN A 77 -15.19 -4.01 -22.88
N ASN A 78 -14.00 -4.11 -23.49
CA ASN A 78 -12.98 -5.08 -23.08
C ASN A 78 -12.45 -4.78 -21.68
N ILE A 79 -12.22 -3.51 -21.34
CA ILE A 79 -11.75 -3.07 -20.03
C ILE A 79 -12.83 -3.26 -18.97
N GLU A 80 -14.08 -2.96 -19.27
CA GLU A 80 -15.22 -3.18 -18.36
C GLU A 80 -15.35 -4.67 -18.00
N ARG A 81 -15.34 -5.56 -19.00
CA ARG A 81 -15.40 -7.01 -18.79
C ARG A 81 -14.21 -7.52 -17.97
N PHE A 82 -13.00 -7.06 -18.27
CA PHE A 82 -11.82 -7.41 -17.48
C PHE A 82 -11.95 -6.93 -16.03
N ALA A 83 -12.33 -5.68 -15.84
CA ALA A 83 -12.49 -5.10 -14.50
C ALA A 83 -13.58 -5.81 -13.69
N ALA A 84 -14.74 -6.09 -14.30
CA ALA A 84 -15.85 -6.75 -13.63
C ALA A 84 -15.51 -8.19 -13.21
N TRP A 85 -15.03 -9.00 -14.14
CA TRP A 85 -14.83 -10.44 -13.90
C TRP A 85 -13.52 -10.78 -13.19
N HIS A 86 -12.46 -10.02 -13.46
CA HIS A 86 -11.14 -10.33 -12.87
C HIS A 86 -10.91 -9.62 -11.53
N HIS A 87 -11.43 -8.41 -11.34
CA HIS A 87 -11.15 -7.59 -10.16
C HIS A 87 -12.36 -7.36 -9.26
N LEU A 88 -13.43 -6.78 -9.80
CA LEU A 88 -14.54 -6.27 -9.00
C LEU A 88 -15.23 -7.37 -8.21
N LYS A 89 -15.48 -8.53 -8.83
CA LYS A 89 -16.06 -9.69 -8.14
C LYS A 89 -15.24 -10.07 -6.91
N ARG A 90 -13.92 -10.26 -7.06
CA ARG A 90 -13.03 -10.64 -5.94
C ARG A 90 -12.92 -9.57 -4.87
N ILE A 91 -12.95 -8.29 -5.26
CA ILE A 91 -12.89 -7.17 -4.31
C ILE A 91 -14.20 -7.11 -3.51
N ARG A 92 -15.35 -7.30 -4.16
CA ARG A 92 -16.65 -7.38 -3.50
C ARG A 92 -16.75 -8.55 -2.52
N ASP A 93 -16.30 -9.75 -2.95
CA ASP A 93 -16.29 -10.94 -2.09
C ASP A 93 -15.43 -10.69 -0.83
N ARG A 94 -14.29 -10.04 -0.97
CA ARG A 94 -13.43 -9.68 0.17
C ARG A 94 -13.99 -8.53 1.02
N ALA A 95 -14.81 -7.68 0.46
CA ALA A 95 -15.42 -6.55 1.16
C ALA A 95 -16.51 -6.98 2.15
N THR A 96 -16.98 -8.23 2.08
CA THR A 96 -17.95 -8.81 3.03
C THR A 96 -17.34 -8.96 4.43
N ASP A 97 -16.02 -9.12 4.52
CA ASP A 97 -15.30 -9.14 5.79
C ASP A 97 -14.79 -7.73 6.13
N PRO A 98 -15.33 -7.08 7.18
CA PRO A 98 -14.95 -5.73 7.57
C PRO A 98 -13.50 -5.62 8.07
N THR A 99 -12.84 -6.72 8.41
CA THR A 99 -11.45 -6.76 8.89
C THR A 99 -10.44 -6.71 7.75
N VAL A 100 -10.87 -7.00 6.52
CA VAL A 100 -9.99 -7.07 5.35
C VAL A 100 -9.68 -5.68 4.81
N ASN A 101 -8.39 -5.35 4.73
CA ASN A 101 -7.94 -4.15 4.05
C ASN A 101 -7.94 -4.33 2.53
N LEU A 102 -8.77 -3.56 1.84
CA LEU A 102 -8.90 -3.59 0.38
C LEU A 102 -7.96 -2.62 -0.36
N GLU A 103 -7.22 -1.75 0.34
CA GLU A 103 -6.40 -0.71 -0.31
C GLU A 103 -5.37 -1.29 -1.28
N THR A 104 -4.66 -2.34 -0.86
CA THR A 104 -3.67 -3.01 -1.73
C THR A 104 -4.32 -3.66 -2.94
N ALA A 105 -5.46 -4.34 -2.74
CA ALA A 105 -6.17 -5.03 -3.82
C ALA A 105 -6.74 -4.04 -4.84
N THR A 106 -7.36 -2.94 -4.37
CA THR A 106 -7.91 -1.89 -5.25
C THR A 106 -6.79 -1.12 -5.96
N HIS A 107 -5.65 -0.88 -5.30
CA HIS A 107 -4.50 -0.24 -5.93
C HIS A 107 -3.93 -1.10 -7.06
N ALA A 108 -3.71 -2.39 -6.83
CA ALA A 108 -3.24 -3.31 -7.86
C ALA A 108 -4.24 -3.41 -9.03
N ALA A 109 -5.54 -3.50 -8.74
CA ALA A 109 -6.60 -3.51 -9.75
C ALA A 109 -6.57 -2.24 -10.62
N LYS A 110 -6.43 -1.06 -10.00
CA LYS A 110 -6.32 0.22 -10.73
C LYS A 110 -5.10 0.25 -11.66
N GLN A 111 -3.95 -0.26 -11.21
CA GLN A 111 -2.75 -0.33 -12.04
C GLN A 111 -2.96 -1.26 -13.24
N GLU A 112 -3.47 -2.46 -13.02
CA GLU A 112 -3.70 -3.45 -14.09
C GLU A 112 -4.74 -2.97 -15.10
N ILE A 113 -5.87 -2.40 -14.66
CA ILE A 113 -6.91 -1.84 -15.52
C ILE A 113 -6.35 -0.66 -16.33
N THR A 114 -5.57 0.21 -15.70
CA THR A 114 -4.99 1.38 -16.38
C THR A 114 -4.00 0.97 -17.45
N GLU A 115 -3.11 0.02 -17.16
CA GLU A 115 -2.13 -0.46 -18.16
C GLU A 115 -2.78 -1.29 -19.26
N ALA A 116 -3.84 -2.07 -18.96
CA ALA A 116 -4.64 -2.75 -19.97
C ALA A 116 -5.31 -1.77 -20.95
N ALA A 117 -5.89 -0.68 -20.41
CA ALA A 117 -6.47 0.38 -21.25
C ALA A 117 -5.41 1.04 -22.14
N LYS A 118 -4.22 1.34 -21.59
CA LYS A 118 -3.11 1.93 -22.36
C LYS A 118 -2.62 1.00 -23.47
N LEU A 119 -2.55 -0.32 -23.20
CA LEU A 119 -2.19 -1.30 -24.23
C LEU A 119 -3.18 -1.28 -25.39
N LEU A 120 -4.49 -1.28 -25.12
CA LEU A 120 -5.50 -1.27 -26.16
C LEU A 120 -5.53 0.04 -26.96
N ILE A 121 -5.36 1.19 -26.29
CA ILE A 121 -5.25 2.50 -26.93
C ILE A 121 -4.01 2.54 -27.83
N TRP A 122 -2.86 2.10 -27.33
CA TRP A 122 -1.62 2.03 -28.11
C TRP A 122 -1.76 1.10 -29.33
N LEU A 123 -2.41 -0.05 -29.17
CA LEU A 123 -2.62 -1.02 -30.24
C LEU A 123 -3.49 -0.41 -31.37
N ARG A 124 -4.52 0.32 -31.01
CA ARG A 124 -5.37 1.05 -31.95
C ARG A 124 -4.60 2.17 -32.64
N ASP A 125 -3.87 2.99 -31.89
CA ASP A 125 -3.19 4.18 -32.41
C ASP A 125 -2.00 3.79 -33.30
N ALA A 126 -1.29 2.71 -33.00
CA ALA A 126 -0.14 2.26 -33.75
C ALA A 126 -0.50 1.34 -34.95
N TYR A 127 -1.56 0.52 -34.80
CA TYR A 127 -1.87 -0.56 -35.76
C TYR A 127 -3.30 -0.51 -36.31
N GLY A 128 -4.16 0.33 -35.78
CA GLY A 128 -5.58 0.41 -36.19
C GLY A 128 -6.39 -0.85 -35.85
N ILE A 129 -5.96 -1.67 -34.87
CA ILE A 129 -6.59 -2.94 -34.51
C ILE A 129 -7.08 -2.97 -33.06
N GLY A 130 -8.13 -3.73 -32.80
CA GLY A 130 -8.67 -3.96 -31.47
C GLY A 130 -8.01 -5.15 -30.74
N ALA A 131 -8.58 -5.49 -29.58
CA ALA A 131 -8.08 -6.59 -28.75
C ALA A 131 -8.02 -7.95 -29.46
N GLU A 132 -8.90 -8.19 -30.41
CA GLU A 132 -8.98 -9.41 -31.21
C GLU A 132 -7.78 -9.58 -32.14
N GLY A 133 -7.22 -8.47 -32.62
CA GLY A 133 -6.04 -8.42 -33.47
C GLY A 133 -4.70 -8.47 -32.72
N LEU A 134 -4.72 -8.50 -31.38
CA LEU A 134 -3.51 -8.54 -30.56
C LEU A 134 -2.70 -9.82 -30.79
N ARG A 135 -1.42 -9.68 -31.19
CA ARG A 135 -0.45 -10.74 -31.43
C ARG A 135 0.69 -10.67 -30.42
N GLN A 136 1.48 -11.76 -30.34
CA GLN A 136 2.66 -11.82 -29.47
C GLN A 136 3.66 -10.70 -29.79
N THR A 137 3.91 -10.41 -31.05
CA THR A 137 4.81 -9.34 -31.49
C THR A 137 4.44 -7.96 -30.93
N HIS A 138 3.12 -7.66 -30.87
CA HIS A 138 2.64 -6.41 -30.29
C HIS A 138 2.87 -6.33 -28.77
N ILE A 139 2.73 -7.47 -28.06
CA ILE A 139 3.02 -7.54 -26.62
C ILE A 139 4.51 -7.32 -26.37
N ASP A 140 5.37 -8.01 -27.15
CA ASP A 140 6.83 -7.91 -27.00
C ASP A 140 7.31 -6.48 -27.28
N GLU A 141 6.78 -5.84 -28.31
CA GLU A 141 7.07 -4.44 -28.63
C GLU A 141 6.56 -3.50 -27.54
N TYR A 142 5.30 -3.64 -27.11
CA TYR A 142 4.75 -2.82 -26.05
C TYR A 142 5.55 -2.92 -24.76
N LEU A 143 5.96 -4.14 -24.36
CA LEU A 143 6.73 -4.37 -23.15
C LEU A 143 8.18 -3.86 -23.25
N SER A 144 8.79 -3.97 -24.45
CA SER A 144 10.20 -3.57 -24.64
C SER A 144 10.37 -2.06 -24.77
N SER A 145 9.41 -1.36 -25.39
CA SER A 145 9.49 0.06 -25.72
C SER A 145 9.07 1.03 -24.62
N GLY A 146 8.72 0.54 -23.41
CA GLY A 146 8.13 1.40 -22.40
C GLY A 146 8.56 1.17 -20.96
N PRO A 147 7.97 1.94 -20.04
CA PRO A 147 8.33 1.89 -18.63
C PRO A 147 7.98 0.54 -17.99
N SER A 148 8.62 0.23 -16.86
CA SER A 148 8.41 -1.03 -16.12
C SER A 148 6.98 -1.25 -15.62
N THR A 149 6.16 -0.21 -15.58
CA THR A 149 4.72 -0.30 -15.23
C THR A 149 3.93 -1.11 -16.27
N ARG A 150 4.39 -1.19 -17.54
CA ARG A 150 3.75 -2.00 -18.58
C ARG A 150 3.64 -3.48 -18.23
N LYS A 151 4.47 -3.99 -17.31
CA LYS A 151 4.34 -5.37 -16.77
C LYS A 151 2.96 -5.70 -16.20
N HIS A 152 2.18 -4.69 -15.76
CA HIS A 152 0.84 -4.88 -15.22
C HIS A 152 -0.20 -5.34 -16.26
N VAL A 153 0.10 -5.32 -17.55
CA VAL A 153 -0.77 -5.91 -18.60
C VAL A 153 -0.86 -7.43 -18.52
N ARG A 154 0.05 -8.09 -17.80
CA ARG A 154 0.15 -9.55 -17.74
C ARG A 154 -1.17 -10.24 -17.35
N ASN A 155 -1.87 -9.74 -16.37
CA ASN A 155 -3.13 -10.32 -15.93
C ASN A 155 -4.25 -10.08 -16.95
N PHE A 156 -4.24 -8.97 -17.67
CA PHE A 156 -5.14 -8.72 -18.80
C PHE A 156 -4.87 -9.68 -19.95
N VAL A 157 -3.63 -9.90 -20.34
CA VAL A 157 -3.23 -10.87 -21.38
C VAL A 157 -3.67 -12.28 -21.00
N ARG A 158 -3.46 -12.71 -19.75
CA ARG A 158 -3.95 -14.01 -19.26
C ARG A 158 -5.48 -14.11 -19.26
N TRP A 159 -6.17 -13.03 -18.91
CA TRP A 159 -7.62 -12.97 -18.97
C TRP A 159 -8.11 -13.09 -20.42
N LEU A 160 -7.49 -12.37 -21.35
CA LEU A 160 -7.78 -12.48 -22.77
C LEU A 160 -7.61 -13.92 -23.32
N ASN A 161 -6.57 -14.63 -22.91
CA ASN A 161 -6.36 -16.03 -23.28
C ASN A 161 -7.49 -16.97 -22.81
N ARG A 162 -8.12 -16.66 -21.69
CA ARG A 162 -9.22 -17.45 -21.11
C ARG A 162 -10.57 -17.21 -21.80
N GLN A 163 -10.71 -16.10 -22.55
CA GLN A 163 -11.97 -15.79 -23.24
C GLN A 163 -12.25 -16.70 -24.45
N GLY A 164 -11.31 -17.57 -24.83
CA GLY A 164 -11.43 -18.49 -25.94
C GLY A 164 -11.49 -17.79 -27.32
N ARG A 165 -11.17 -18.51 -28.40
CA ARG A 165 -11.15 -18.01 -29.80
C ARG A 165 -10.17 -16.86 -30.02
N ARG A 166 -8.87 -17.18 -29.95
CA ARG A 166 -7.84 -16.29 -30.46
C ARG A 166 -7.34 -16.77 -31.82
N PRO A 167 -7.56 -15.99 -32.87
CA PRO A 167 -7.14 -16.36 -34.21
C PRO A 167 -5.60 -16.47 -34.34
N TYR A 168 -4.84 -15.88 -33.41
CA TYR A 168 -3.37 -15.79 -33.47
C TYR A 168 -2.66 -16.55 -32.33
N GLY A 169 -3.33 -17.52 -31.71
CA GLY A 169 -2.73 -18.36 -30.68
C GLY A 169 -2.70 -17.75 -29.29
N GLN A 170 -2.07 -18.47 -28.37
CA GLN A 170 -1.95 -18.06 -26.95
C GLN A 170 -0.88 -16.98 -26.83
N LEU A 171 -1.22 -15.92 -26.09
CA LEU A 171 -0.34 -14.80 -25.82
C LEU A 171 0.42 -14.99 -24.50
N ASP A 172 1.68 -14.63 -24.46
CA ASP A 172 2.48 -14.61 -23.23
C ASP A 172 2.92 -13.18 -22.89
N ALA A 173 2.82 -12.85 -21.61
CA ALA A 173 3.42 -11.66 -21.04
C ALA A 173 4.30 -12.11 -19.87
N PRO A 174 5.63 -12.15 -20.08
CA PRO A 174 6.56 -12.71 -19.12
C PRO A 174 6.52 -11.96 -17.78
N PHE A 175 6.71 -12.70 -16.70
CA PHE A 175 6.91 -12.09 -15.40
C PHE A 175 8.29 -11.41 -15.37
N ARG A 176 8.31 -10.09 -15.30
CA ARG A 176 9.54 -9.36 -14.98
C ARG A 176 9.63 -9.21 -13.46
N PRO A 177 10.59 -9.87 -12.80
CA PRO A 177 10.84 -9.60 -11.39
C PRO A 177 11.16 -8.10 -11.24
N ALA A 178 10.68 -7.49 -10.16
CA ALA A 178 11.08 -6.14 -9.84
C ALA A 178 12.62 -6.12 -9.78
N HIS A 179 13.26 -5.11 -10.41
CA HIS A 179 14.69 -4.91 -10.24
C HIS A 179 14.99 -4.93 -8.73
N SER A 180 16.04 -5.68 -8.34
CA SER A 180 16.50 -5.66 -6.95
C SER A 180 16.93 -4.23 -6.64
N VAL A 181 16.13 -3.54 -5.84
CA VAL A 181 16.50 -2.21 -5.34
C VAL A 181 17.79 -2.39 -4.53
N PRO A 182 18.85 -1.61 -4.77
CA PRO A 182 20.05 -1.68 -3.96
C PRO A 182 19.67 -1.60 -2.47
N MET A 183 20.18 -2.51 -1.66
CA MET A 183 19.93 -2.51 -0.22
C MET A 183 20.88 -1.51 0.45
N ILE A 184 20.50 -0.98 1.59
CA ILE A 184 21.38 -0.23 2.45
C ILE A 184 22.41 -1.17 3.10
N THR A 185 23.59 -0.66 3.41
CA THR A 185 24.62 -1.39 4.17
C THR A 185 24.26 -1.45 5.65
N GLN A 186 24.92 -2.33 6.40
CA GLN A 186 24.78 -2.41 7.86
C GLN A 186 25.13 -1.07 8.54
N ASN A 187 26.20 -0.42 8.09
CA ASN A 187 26.62 0.87 8.66
C ASN A 187 25.57 1.95 8.38
N GLU A 188 25.05 2.05 7.15
CA GLU A 188 23.95 2.95 6.83
C GLU A 188 22.72 2.67 7.70
N ARG A 189 22.39 1.40 7.96
CA ARG A 189 21.27 1.04 8.83
C ARG A 189 21.47 1.54 10.27
N ILE A 190 22.67 1.35 10.82
CA ILE A 190 23.01 1.83 12.17
C ILE A 190 22.92 3.35 12.25
N GLU A 191 23.43 4.08 11.26
CA GLU A 191 23.30 5.54 11.19
C GLU A 191 21.83 5.99 11.12
N LEU A 192 21.00 5.29 10.33
CA LEU A 192 19.57 5.59 10.27
C LEU A 192 18.84 5.31 11.59
N VAL A 193 19.23 4.27 12.35
CA VAL A 193 18.73 4.02 13.70
C VAL A 193 19.11 5.16 14.64
N ARG A 194 20.38 5.61 14.62
CA ARG A 194 20.84 6.77 15.42
C ARG A 194 20.06 8.02 15.03
N ASN A 195 19.86 8.27 13.75
CA ASN A 195 19.04 9.39 13.29
C ASN A 195 17.61 9.34 13.85
N CYS A 196 17.01 8.16 13.96
CA CYS A 196 15.70 8.02 14.59
C CYS A 196 15.74 8.31 16.10
N LEU A 197 16.84 8.02 16.80
CA LEU A 197 16.98 8.27 18.23
C LEU A 197 17.28 9.75 18.53
N ASP A 198 18.13 10.39 17.74
CA ASP A 198 18.73 11.69 18.06
C ASP A 198 17.98 12.89 17.47
N HIS A 199 17.23 12.72 16.37
CA HIS A 199 16.53 13.82 15.68
C HIS A 199 15.25 14.30 16.39
N ASN A 200 15.39 14.94 17.53
CA ASN A 200 14.26 15.39 18.37
C ASN A 200 13.35 16.44 17.72
N HIS A 201 13.76 17.06 16.60
CA HIS A 201 12.93 17.98 15.81
C HIS A 201 11.94 17.24 14.87
N VAL A 202 12.13 15.94 14.66
CA VAL A 202 11.18 15.09 13.92
C VAL A 202 10.20 14.46 14.91
N ILE A 203 8.91 14.53 14.59
CA ILE A 203 7.85 14.01 15.47
C ILE A 203 8.09 12.54 15.84
N THR A 204 7.84 12.20 17.10
CA THR A 204 8.10 10.87 17.68
C THR A 204 7.46 9.75 16.88
N SER A 205 6.25 9.92 16.39
CA SER A 205 5.57 8.91 15.55
C SER A 205 6.33 8.56 14.26
N THR A 206 7.00 9.53 13.62
CA THR A 206 7.81 9.27 12.42
C THR A 206 9.10 8.53 12.77
N ARG A 207 9.77 8.95 13.83
CA ARG A 207 10.99 8.32 14.34
C ARG A 207 10.73 6.87 14.75
N LEU A 208 9.64 6.64 15.48
CA LEU A 208 9.21 5.33 15.93
C LEU A 208 8.87 4.40 14.73
N ALA A 209 8.14 4.90 13.74
CA ALA A 209 7.86 4.13 12.53
C ALA A 209 9.14 3.75 11.76
N GLY A 210 10.15 4.64 11.75
CA GLY A 210 11.49 4.37 11.22
C GLY A 210 12.19 3.24 11.98
N LEU A 211 12.16 3.26 13.30
CA LEU A 211 12.74 2.20 14.15
C LEU A 211 12.04 0.86 13.93
N ILE A 212 10.70 0.82 13.84
CA ILE A 212 9.96 -0.42 13.55
C ILE A 212 10.39 -1.00 12.19
N LEU A 213 10.59 -0.16 11.18
CA LEU A 213 11.05 -0.59 9.87
C LEU A 213 12.51 -1.11 9.90
N LEU A 214 13.40 -0.41 10.59
CA LEU A 214 14.85 -0.69 10.61
C LEU A 214 15.22 -1.86 11.52
N LEU A 215 14.43 -2.16 12.55
CA LEU A 215 14.72 -3.23 13.52
C LEU A 215 13.97 -4.51 13.17
N TRP A 216 12.70 -4.42 12.78
CA TRP A 216 11.86 -5.59 12.52
C TRP A 216 11.45 -5.74 11.05
N ALA A 217 12.01 -4.94 10.14
CA ALA A 217 11.67 -4.97 8.71
C ALA A 217 10.17 -4.83 8.42
N HIS A 218 9.34 -4.35 9.38
CA HIS A 218 7.90 -4.35 9.22
C HIS A 218 7.47 -3.38 8.11
N PRO A 219 6.65 -3.82 7.12
CA PRO A 219 6.36 -2.98 5.95
C PRO A 219 5.44 -1.81 6.32
N ILE A 220 5.63 -0.65 5.66
CA ILE A 220 4.91 0.60 5.98
C ILE A 220 3.39 0.40 6.03
N ASN A 221 2.81 -0.33 5.09
CA ASN A 221 1.36 -0.59 5.06
C ASN A 221 0.86 -1.40 6.27
N ARG A 222 1.72 -2.13 6.97
CA ARG A 222 1.39 -2.77 8.24
C ARG A 222 1.72 -1.86 9.43
N ILE A 223 2.84 -1.12 9.38
CA ILE A 223 3.19 -0.15 10.43
C ILE A 223 2.05 0.84 10.66
N VAL A 224 1.46 1.40 9.61
CA VAL A 224 0.34 2.35 9.74
C VAL A 224 -0.92 1.74 10.37
N MET A 225 -1.05 0.41 10.34
CA MET A 225 -2.20 -0.33 10.89
C MET A 225 -1.97 -0.80 12.32
N LEU A 226 -0.81 -0.56 12.91
CA LEU A 226 -0.57 -0.87 14.32
C LEU A 226 -1.51 -0.06 15.21
N SER A 227 -2.06 -0.72 16.20
CA SER A 227 -2.97 -0.17 17.19
C SER A 227 -2.31 -0.07 18.56
N HIS A 228 -2.96 0.61 19.48
CA HIS A 228 -2.53 0.63 20.88
C HIS A 228 -2.60 -0.76 21.52
N ASP A 229 -3.48 -1.66 21.04
CA ASP A 229 -3.63 -3.02 21.52
C ASP A 229 -2.49 -3.95 21.04
N ASP A 230 -1.65 -3.50 20.10
CA ASP A 230 -0.47 -4.25 19.64
C ASP A 230 0.76 -4.01 20.54
N ILE A 231 0.65 -3.14 21.56
CA ILE A 231 1.68 -2.90 22.56
C ILE A 231 1.28 -3.60 23.86
N GLU A 232 2.10 -4.53 24.31
CA GLU A 232 1.93 -5.25 25.56
C GLU A 232 2.98 -4.78 26.56
N ASN A 233 2.55 -4.40 27.77
CA ASN A 233 3.45 -4.05 28.86
C ASN A 233 3.37 -5.16 29.92
N ALA A 234 4.47 -5.86 30.11
CA ALA A 234 4.60 -6.98 31.05
C ALA A 234 5.72 -6.71 32.06
N PRO A 235 5.80 -7.43 33.19
CA PRO A 235 6.88 -7.27 34.16
C PRO A 235 8.28 -7.46 33.56
N GLU A 236 8.40 -8.27 32.51
CA GLU A 236 9.64 -8.58 31.81
C GLU A 236 10.06 -7.50 30.81
N GLY A 237 9.18 -6.50 30.53
CA GLY A 237 9.42 -5.42 29.59
C GLY A 237 8.25 -5.12 28.68
N MET A 238 8.50 -4.30 27.68
CA MET A 238 7.52 -3.91 26.68
C MET A 238 7.66 -4.76 25.41
N PHE A 239 6.54 -5.16 24.83
CA PHE A 239 6.50 -6.01 23.64
C PHE A 239 5.63 -5.40 22.56
N LEU A 240 5.96 -5.67 21.29
CA LEU A 240 5.21 -5.25 20.11
C LEU A 240 4.71 -6.47 19.34
N LYS A 241 3.41 -6.56 19.13
CA LYS A 241 2.77 -7.63 18.39
C LYS A 241 2.80 -7.36 16.90
N LEU A 242 3.79 -7.93 16.22
CA LEU A 242 3.94 -7.85 14.75
C LEU A 242 3.50 -9.12 14.04
N GLY A 243 3.52 -10.24 14.74
CA GLY A 243 3.12 -11.59 14.32
C GLY A 243 2.25 -12.29 15.36
N THR A 244 2.38 -13.60 15.47
CA THR A 244 1.67 -14.42 16.47
C THR A 244 2.34 -14.37 17.84
N ILE A 245 3.66 -14.16 17.87
CA ILE A 245 4.46 -14.01 19.08
C ILE A 245 4.88 -12.55 19.21
N PRO A 246 4.68 -11.89 20.36
CA PRO A 246 5.12 -10.52 20.57
C PRO A 246 6.65 -10.40 20.53
N ALA A 247 7.16 -9.38 19.85
CA ALA A 247 8.59 -9.08 19.78
C ALA A 247 8.98 -8.13 20.93
N ALA A 248 10.06 -8.43 21.64
CA ALA A 248 10.55 -7.55 22.70
C ALA A 248 11.01 -6.21 22.14
N ILE A 249 10.61 -5.12 22.81
CA ILE A 249 11.05 -3.77 22.50
C ILE A 249 12.30 -3.48 23.31
N PRO A 250 13.44 -3.13 22.67
CA PRO A 250 14.66 -2.78 23.39
C PRO A 250 14.47 -1.56 24.29
N GLU A 251 15.04 -1.60 25.50
CA GLU A 251 14.97 -0.52 26.50
C GLU A 251 15.20 0.90 25.94
N PRO A 252 16.22 1.16 25.10
CA PRO A 252 16.47 2.53 24.61
C PRO A 252 15.33 3.14 23.80
N ILE A 253 14.39 2.31 23.30
CA ILE A 253 13.25 2.79 22.52
C ILE A 253 11.89 2.57 23.19
N ALA A 254 11.86 1.86 24.31
CA ALA A 254 10.64 1.59 25.07
C ALA A 254 9.92 2.87 25.50
N GLU A 255 10.68 3.89 25.91
CA GLU A 255 10.14 5.20 26.28
C GLU A 255 9.44 5.89 25.10
N MET A 256 9.99 5.80 23.88
CA MET A 256 9.35 6.35 22.68
C MET A 256 8.03 5.64 22.38
N PHE A 257 7.97 4.31 22.54
CA PHE A 257 6.73 3.56 22.40
C PHE A 257 5.70 3.96 23.44
N TRP A 258 6.12 4.14 24.69
CA TRP A 258 5.25 4.57 25.77
C TRP A 258 4.65 5.95 25.51
N HIS A 259 5.48 6.93 25.13
CA HIS A 259 5.01 8.27 24.75
C HIS A 259 4.02 8.23 23.57
N GLN A 260 4.29 7.43 22.56
CA GLN A 260 3.39 7.29 21.41
C GLN A 260 2.08 6.61 21.81
N HIS A 261 2.13 5.60 22.70
CA HIS A 261 0.97 4.90 23.23
C HIS A 261 0.06 5.83 24.02
N GLN A 262 0.61 6.72 24.81
CA GLN A 262 -0.15 7.72 25.57
C GLN A 262 -0.79 8.81 24.69
N GLY A 263 -0.48 8.88 23.41
CA GLY A 263 -1.15 9.74 22.44
C GLY A 263 -0.85 11.23 22.57
N SER A 264 0.27 11.62 23.18
CA SER A 264 0.55 13.00 23.59
C SER A 264 0.81 14.00 22.46
N GLU A 265 1.31 13.57 21.30
CA GLU A 265 1.78 14.49 20.24
C GLU A 265 0.77 14.83 19.14
N ASN A 266 -0.34 14.11 19.03
CA ASN A 266 -1.27 14.28 17.91
C ASN A 266 -2.49 15.16 18.21
N ARG A 267 -2.32 16.13 19.10
CA ARG A 267 -3.41 16.99 19.61
C ARG A 267 -4.02 17.95 18.58
N ASN A 268 -3.41 18.11 17.42
CA ASN A 268 -3.86 19.07 16.41
C ASN A 268 -4.83 18.48 15.38
N THR A 269 -5.24 17.23 15.52
CA THR A 269 -6.15 16.57 14.59
C THR A 269 -7.47 16.23 15.28
N THR A 270 -8.53 16.19 14.52
CA THR A 270 -9.86 15.71 14.96
C THR A 270 -9.88 14.20 15.28
N ASN A 271 -8.72 13.54 15.25
CA ASN A 271 -8.52 12.11 15.45
C ASN A 271 -7.87 11.81 16.81
N THR A 272 -8.43 12.38 17.89
CA THR A 272 -7.86 12.33 19.24
C THR A 272 -8.10 11.01 19.97
N ASN A 273 -9.22 10.31 19.70
CA ASN A 273 -9.59 9.04 20.33
C ASN A 273 -9.59 7.92 19.27
N THR A 274 -8.43 7.56 18.79
CA THR A 274 -8.30 6.50 17.80
C THR A 274 -7.58 5.31 18.39
N LYS A 275 -7.92 4.11 17.89
CA LYS A 275 -7.19 2.89 18.25
C LYS A 275 -5.79 2.81 17.62
N TRP A 276 -5.50 3.65 16.62
CA TRP A 276 -4.28 3.55 15.83
C TRP A 276 -3.08 4.18 16.52
N LEU A 277 -1.98 3.45 16.56
CA LEU A 277 -0.70 3.95 17.07
C LEU A 277 -0.16 5.09 16.19
N PHE A 278 -0.49 5.06 14.89
CA PHE A 278 -0.12 6.09 13.92
C PHE A 278 -1.37 6.72 13.30
N PRO A 279 -2.05 7.61 14.02
CA PRO A 279 -3.28 8.22 13.53
C PRO A 279 -3.03 9.16 12.36
N GLY A 280 -3.99 9.16 11.43
CA GLY A 280 -4.01 10.08 10.30
C GLY A 280 -4.78 11.37 10.60
N THR A 281 -4.87 12.23 9.59
CA THR A 281 -5.66 13.47 9.68
C THR A 281 -7.16 13.24 9.52
N ARG A 282 -7.57 12.05 9.07
CA ARG A 282 -8.99 11.69 8.92
C ARG A 282 -9.47 10.99 10.18
N ALA A 283 -10.64 11.39 10.69
CA ALA A 283 -11.24 10.79 11.88
C ALA A 283 -11.36 9.26 11.78
N GLY A 284 -10.95 8.54 12.82
CA GLY A 284 -10.99 7.08 12.89
C GLY A 284 -10.02 6.33 11.94
N ARG A 285 -9.15 7.03 11.20
CA ARG A 285 -8.22 6.41 10.25
C ARG A 285 -6.76 6.56 10.69
N HIS A 286 -5.97 5.55 10.36
CA HIS A 286 -4.51 5.62 10.47
C HIS A 286 -3.91 6.56 9.42
N ILE A 287 -2.64 6.94 9.60
CA ILE A 287 -1.87 7.69 8.60
C ILE A 287 -1.80 6.91 7.27
N HIS A 288 -1.88 7.62 6.15
CA HIS A 288 -1.76 6.96 4.85
C HIS A 288 -0.31 6.47 4.62
N PRO A 289 -0.09 5.25 4.09
CA PRO A 289 1.25 4.70 3.87
C PRO A 289 2.19 5.61 3.07
N ALA A 290 1.68 6.28 2.02
CA ALA A 290 2.48 7.22 1.23
C ALA A 290 2.92 8.45 2.05
N THR A 291 2.06 8.95 2.95
CA THR A 291 2.40 10.06 3.83
C THR A 291 3.49 9.66 4.82
N LEU A 292 3.39 8.46 5.41
CA LEU A 292 4.43 7.96 6.30
C LEU A 292 5.74 7.74 5.55
N SER A 293 5.69 7.14 4.36
CA SER A 293 6.87 6.97 3.50
C SER A 293 7.56 8.31 3.19
N GLN A 294 6.77 9.34 2.89
CA GLN A 294 7.31 10.69 2.64
C GLN A 294 7.95 11.30 3.90
N ARG A 295 7.36 11.11 5.08
CA ARG A 295 7.94 11.57 6.34
C ARG A 295 9.25 10.85 6.67
N LEU A 296 9.34 9.54 6.43
CA LEU A 296 10.57 8.76 6.65
C LEU A 296 11.74 9.24 5.80
N LYS A 297 11.49 9.82 4.62
CA LYS A 297 12.56 10.41 3.77
C LYS A 297 13.27 11.58 4.45
N VAL A 298 12.63 12.30 5.36
CA VAL A 298 13.26 13.38 6.14
C VAL A 298 14.38 12.83 7.04
N LEU A 299 14.24 11.57 7.48
CA LEU A 299 15.27 10.84 8.24
C LEU A 299 16.26 10.11 7.33
N GLY A 300 16.20 10.30 6.00
CA GLY A 300 17.04 9.59 5.04
C GLY A 300 16.61 8.15 4.76
N ILE A 301 15.45 7.72 5.25
CA ILE A 301 14.98 6.34 5.15
C ILE A 301 14.24 6.11 3.83
N ASP A 302 14.85 5.36 2.91
CA ASP A 302 14.12 4.70 1.82
C ASP A 302 13.51 3.40 2.36
N SER A 303 12.22 3.38 2.47
CA SER A 303 11.48 2.32 3.17
C SER A 303 11.63 0.93 2.52
N GLN A 304 11.78 0.86 1.20
CA GLN A 304 11.94 -0.42 0.51
C GLN A 304 13.36 -0.95 0.64
N ARG A 305 14.37 -0.08 0.47
CA ARG A 305 15.79 -0.43 0.62
C ARG A 305 16.09 -0.86 2.05
N ALA A 306 15.64 -0.07 3.03
CA ALA A 306 15.83 -0.34 4.45
C ALA A 306 15.16 -1.67 4.87
N ARG A 307 13.87 -1.86 4.53
CA ARG A 307 13.17 -3.11 4.83
C ARG A 307 13.85 -4.34 4.24
N ASN A 308 14.25 -4.27 2.97
CA ASN A 308 14.88 -5.41 2.30
C ASN A 308 16.24 -5.75 2.92
N ALA A 309 17.02 -4.76 3.33
CA ALA A 309 18.29 -4.95 4.02
C ALA A 309 18.07 -5.61 5.40
N THR A 310 17.19 -5.02 6.21
CA THR A 310 16.88 -5.56 7.55
C THR A 310 16.34 -6.99 7.47
N LEU A 311 15.41 -7.27 6.55
CA LEU A 311 14.85 -8.61 6.42
C LEU A 311 15.90 -9.63 5.96
N ARG A 312 16.82 -9.23 5.07
CA ARG A 312 17.95 -10.07 4.69
C ARG A 312 18.84 -10.42 5.89
N ASP A 313 19.20 -9.41 6.68
CA ASP A 313 20.08 -9.62 7.83
C ASP A 313 19.38 -10.52 8.88
N LEU A 314 18.10 -10.26 9.16
CA LEU A 314 17.31 -11.12 10.05
C LEU A 314 17.22 -12.58 9.56
N THR A 315 17.12 -12.82 8.25
CA THR A 315 17.10 -14.19 7.70
C THR A 315 18.45 -14.91 7.81
N GLN A 316 19.54 -14.22 8.13
CA GLN A 316 20.85 -14.81 8.40
C GLN A 316 21.07 -15.13 9.89
N GLU A 317 20.42 -14.40 10.77
CA GLU A 317 20.62 -14.46 12.22
C GLU A 317 19.55 -15.30 12.93
N VAL A 318 18.33 -15.34 12.38
CA VAL A 318 17.16 -15.97 13.01
C VAL A 318 16.55 -17.00 12.06
N ASP A 319 16.13 -18.13 12.60
CA ASP A 319 15.49 -19.18 11.81
C ASP A 319 14.15 -18.72 11.19
N ALA A 320 13.79 -19.34 10.06
CA ALA A 320 12.64 -18.95 9.26
C ALA A 320 11.31 -19.06 10.02
N ARG A 321 11.17 -20.05 10.90
CA ARG A 321 9.92 -20.25 11.67
C ARG A 321 9.74 -19.15 12.69
N THR A 322 10.77 -18.84 13.45
CA THR A 322 10.77 -17.74 14.41
C THR A 322 10.46 -16.40 13.73
N LEU A 323 11.04 -16.12 12.55
CA LEU A 323 10.72 -14.89 11.81
C LEU A 323 9.27 -14.83 11.34
N ILE A 324 8.69 -15.94 10.93
CA ILE A 324 7.26 -16.00 10.55
C ILE A 324 6.39 -15.67 11.77
N ASP A 325 6.68 -16.29 12.90
CA ASP A 325 5.87 -16.15 14.11
C ASP A 325 6.04 -14.76 14.78
N LEU A 326 7.24 -14.19 14.80
CA LEU A 326 7.52 -12.85 15.36
C LEU A 326 7.05 -11.71 14.46
N LEU A 327 7.25 -11.80 13.14
CA LEU A 327 7.06 -10.68 12.23
C LEU A 327 5.82 -10.81 11.36
N GLY A 328 5.13 -11.95 11.39
CA GLY A 328 3.93 -12.19 10.59
C GLY A 328 4.16 -12.24 9.08
N TYR A 329 5.37 -12.55 8.62
CA TYR A 329 5.65 -12.74 7.21
C TYR A 329 5.15 -14.08 6.70
N SER A 330 4.77 -14.16 5.43
CA SER A 330 4.47 -15.45 4.80
C SER A 330 5.75 -16.28 4.60
N PRO A 331 5.66 -17.62 4.69
CA PRO A 331 6.80 -18.51 4.45
C PRO A 331 7.49 -18.26 3.11
N ALA A 332 6.72 -17.95 2.06
CA ALA A 332 7.25 -17.67 0.73
C ALA A 332 8.16 -16.43 0.68
N ILE A 333 7.82 -15.38 1.43
CA ILE A 333 8.64 -14.16 1.49
C ILE A 333 9.93 -14.43 2.24
N ILE A 334 9.86 -15.12 3.38
CA ILE A 334 11.05 -15.48 4.16
C ILE A 334 11.97 -16.37 3.33
N ALA A 335 11.45 -17.41 2.69
CA ALA A 335 12.24 -18.30 1.82
C ALA A 335 12.90 -17.52 0.65
N GLN A 336 12.20 -16.56 0.05
CA GLN A 336 12.76 -15.74 -1.03
C GLN A 336 13.94 -14.87 -0.55
N HIS A 337 13.85 -14.28 0.65
CA HIS A 337 14.95 -13.48 1.21
C HIS A 337 16.12 -14.37 1.65
N ALA A 338 15.86 -15.51 2.29
CA ALA A 338 16.88 -16.48 2.67
C ALA A 338 17.64 -17.02 1.44
N ALA A 339 16.93 -17.39 0.36
CA ALA A 339 17.58 -17.84 -0.88
C ALA A 339 18.51 -16.77 -1.49
N ARG A 340 18.10 -15.50 -1.49
CA ARG A 340 18.95 -14.40 -1.96
C ARG A 340 20.19 -14.16 -1.10
N SER A 341 20.11 -14.43 0.19
CA SER A 341 21.24 -14.36 1.12
C SER A 341 22.21 -15.53 0.90
N ALA A 342 21.70 -16.72 0.71
CA ALA A 342 22.49 -17.93 0.44
C ALA A 342 23.26 -17.85 -0.89
N THR A 343 22.65 -17.32 -1.96
CA THR A 343 23.29 -17.16 -3.27
C THR A 343 24.52 -16.24 -3.18
N ARG A 344 24.44 -15.13 -2.42
CA ARG A 344 25.58 -14.23 -2.23
C ARG A 344 26.72 -14.86 -1.43
N MET A 345 26.40 -15.73 -0.47
CA MET A 345 27.40 -16.45 0.30
C MET A 345 28.14 -17.46 -0.59
N SER A 346 27.43 -18.19 -1.47
CA SER A 346 28.04 -19.11 -2.44
C SER A 346 28.93 -18.38 -3.43
N ASP A 347 28.51 -17.21 -3.93
CA ASP A 347 29.31 -16.38 -4.83
C ASP A 347 30.63 -15.90 -4.17
N TYR A 348 30.55 -15.52 -2.88
CA TYR A 348 31.74 -15.13 -2.11
C TYR A 348 32.71 -16.30 -1.88
N ILE A 349 32.20 -17.48 -1.61
CA ILE A 349 33.01 -18.70 -1.45
C ILE A 349 33.70 -19.07 -2.78
N THR A 350 32.96 -18.96 -3.90
CA THR A 350 33.50 -19.24 -5.25
C THR A 350 34.59 -18.26 -5.64
N LEU A 351 34.47 -16.98 -5.25
CA LEU A 351 35.50 -15.94 -5.47
C LEU A 351 36.73 -16.13 -4.60
N LYS A 352 36.62 -16.80 -3.44
CA LYS A 352 37.73 -17.02 -2.50
C LYS A 352 38.47 -18.34 -2.75
N GLN A 353 37.95 -19.24 -3.59
CA GLN A 353 38.73 -20.43 -3.99
C GLN A 353 39.86 -20.00 -4.94
N PRO A 354 41.15 -20.24 -4.59
CA PRO A 354 42.24 -19.97 -5.51
C PRO A 354 42.01 -20.82 -6.78
N ARG A 355 42.07 -20.15 -7.92
CA ARG A 355 42.11 -20.86 -9.21
C ARG A 355 43.38 -21.73 -9.20
N THR A 356 43.20 -23.05 -9.01
CA THR A 356 44.21 -24.08 -9.25
C THR A 356 44.50 -24.18 -10.74
#